data_98fc0b9289447233c01a474295cbb636
#
_entry.id   98fc0b9289447233c01a474295cbb636
#
_cell.length_a   1.000
_cell.length_b   1.000
_cell.length_c   1.000
_cell.angle_alpha   90.00
_cell.angle_beta   90.00
_cell.angle_gamma   90.00
#
_symmetry.space_group_name_H-M   'P 1'
#
loop_
_entity.id
_entity.type
_entity.pdbx_description
1 polymer ?
#
loop_
_entity_poly.entity_id
_entity_poly.type
_entity_poly.pdbx_seq_one_letter_code
_entity_poly.pdbx_strand_id
1 'polypeptide(L)'
;RGTNFWIPLRINPEQESLWFDLLNGNAEAGELRLQKHRTSWELHVTVEYTVEEPTESDDETYIGFDVGESALITGCALKRDVPRKPMLVSGSRARQLRKEMHTTLKRLQERDAAEWRIDERFDHYQNALTDIVEQASRQAVEYAQQFDDPVIVLEDLSYIRESLDYGKWMNRRLHSWAFARLQGRIEDKATEARIRVEYVNAAYTSQTCHACNRLGHRDEQAEFVCPHDDCHVTKFQADINAAANIARRANPWGESVRWEPGRNDSPQDGSGRDTATVHREPSEKPSQMTLTAYSD
;
A
#
# COMPACT_ATOMS: atom_id res chain seq x y z
N ARG A 1 -37.99 26.42 -7.74
CA ARG A 1 -37.17 27.07 -8.75
C ARG A 1 -35.74 27.16 -8.19
N GLY A 2 -34.76 26.40 -8.75
CA GLY A 2 -33.39 26.46 -8.34
C GLY A 2 -32.75 27.78 -8.77
N THR A 3 -31.91 28.35 -7.93
CA THR A 3 -31.11 29.53 -8.26
C THR A 3 -29.76 29.05 -8.79
N ASN A 4 -29.46 29.35 -10.04
CA ASN A 4 -28.13 29.08 -10.59
C ASN A 4 -27.18 30.19 -10.13
N PHE A 5 -26.03 29.82 -9.64
CA PHE A 5 -24.95 30.77 -9.32
C PHE A 5 -23.63 30.24 -9.92
N TRP A 6 -22.75 31.17 -10.24
CA TRP A 6 -21.46 30.85 -10.84
C TRP A 6 -20.36 31.13 -9.82
N ILE A 7 -19.46 30.16 -9.63
CA ILE A 7 -18.30 30.30 -8.75
C ILE A 7 -17.04 30.20 -9.62
N PRO A 8 -16.17 31.21 -9.66
CA PRO A 8 -14.88 31.09 -10.30
C PRO A 8 -14.01 30.09 -9.53
N LEU A 9 -13.39 29.16 -10.26
CA LEU A 9 -12.52 28.14 -9.68
C LEU A 9 -11.10 28.34 -10.15
N ARG A 10 -10.16 28.24 -9.23
CA ARG A 10 -8.75 28.10 -9.54
C ARG A 10 -8.40 26.61 -9.60
N ILE A 11 -8.04 26.12 -10.75
CA ILE A 11 -7.70 24.71 -10.98
C ILE A 11 -6.20 24.52 -10.72
N ASN A 12 -5.86 23.46 -9.98
CA ASN A 12 -4.46 23.05 -9.83
C ASN A 12 -3.96 22.53 -11.20
N PRO A 13 -2.80 22.99 -11.70
CA PRO A 13 -2.24 22.52 -12.97
C PRO A 13 -2.11 20.98 -13.08
N GLU A 14 -1.82 20.31 -11.98
CA GLU A 14 -1.73 18.84 -11.94
C GLU A 14 -3.08 18.13 -12.16
N GLN A 15 -4.20 18.83 -11.98
CA GLN A 15 -5.56 18.32 -12.14
C GLN A 15 -6.22 18.79 -13.45
N GLU A 16 -5.51 19.53 -14.28
CA GLU A 16 -6.07 20.13 -15.49
C GLU A 16 -6.60 19.08 -16.45
N SER A 17 -5.91 17.95 -16.61
CA SER A 17 -6.35 16.83 -17.46
C SER A 17 -7.69 16.25 -17.01
N LEU A 18 -7.90 16.09 -15.70
CA LEU A 18 -9.16 15.56 -15.16
C LEU A 18 -10.35 16.50 -15.43
N TRP A 19 -10.11 17.82 -15.37
CA TRP A 19 -11.14 18.80 -15.74
C TRP A 19 -11.46 18.76 -17.23
N PHE A 20 -10.46 18.54 -18.08
CA PHE A 20 -10.69 18.33 -19.52
C PHE A 20 -11.49 17.05 -19.78
N ASP A 21 -11.22 15.97 -19.07
CA ASP A 21 -11.99 14.73 -19.21
C ASP A 21 -13.46 14.92 -18.83
N LEU A 22 -13.74 15.63 -17.73
CA LEU A 22 -15.10 16.00 -17.36
C LEU A 22 -15.80 16.87 -18.43
N LEU A 23 -15.10 17.87 -18.96
CA LEU A 23 -15.67 18.78 -19.96
C LEU A 23 -15.92 18.09 -21.32
N ASN A 24 -15.11 17.11 -21.68
CA ASN A 24 -15.22 16.36 -22.92
C ASN A 24 -16.16 15.15 -22.81
N GLY A 25 -16.67 14.85 -21.61
CA GLY A 25 -17.54 13.70 -21.38
C GLY A 25 -16.80 12.35 -21.33
N ASN A 26 -15.48 12.38 -21.14
CA ASN A 26 -14.66 11.17 -20.91
C ASN A 26 -14.76 10.69 -19.45
N ALA A 27 -15.29 11.52 -18.56
CA ALA A 27 -15.52 11.23 -17.17
C ALA A 27 -16.85 11.87 -16.70
N GLU A 28 -17.43 11.36 -15.63
CA GLU A 28 -18.67 11.87 -15.05
C GLU A 28 -18.38 12.55 -13.71
N ALA A 29 -19.09 13.66 -13.45
CA ALA A 29 -19.02 14.32 -12.16
C ALA A 29 -20.02 13.65 -11.20
N GLY A 30 -19.50 13.11 -10.10
CA GLY A 30 -20.32 12.59 -9.01
C GLY A 30 -20.67 13.66 -7.97
N GLU A 31 -20.40 13.38 -6.68
CA GLU A 31 -20.71 14.31 -5.59
C GLU A 31 -19.85 15.58 -5.66
N LEU A 32 -20.50 16.71 -5.45
CA LEU A 32 -19.87 18.02 -5.34
C LEU A 32 -19.97 18.50 -3.89
N ARG A 33 -18.83 18.75 -3.25
CA ARG A 33 -18.79 19.23 -1.86
C ARG A 33 -17.98 20.52 -1.76
N LEU A 34 -18.63 21.60 -1.32
CA LEU A 34 -17.99 22.87 -1.05
C LEU A 34 -17.57 22.94 0.42
N GLN A 35 -16.28 23.02 0.68
CA GLN A 35 -15.71 23.07 2.03
C GLN A 35 -15.09 24.44 2.31
N LYS A 36 -15.44 25.01 3.47
CA LYS A 36 -14.88 26.29 3.91
C LYS A 36 -13.65 26.04 4.77
N HIS A 37 -12.55 26.61 4.37
CA HIS A 37 -11.34 26.74 5.19
C HIS A 37 -11.26 28.15 5.84
N ARG A 38 -10.24 28.35 6.65
CA ARG A 38 -10.09 29.61 7.40
C ARG A 38 -10.04 30.87 6.51
N THR A 39 -9.40 30.75 5.34
CA THR A 39 -9.16 31.88 4.42
C THR A 39 -9.59 31.59 2.98
N SER A 40 -10.07 30.39 2.69
CA SER A 40 -10.41 29.96 1.32
C SER A 40 -11.63 29.02 1.33
N TRP A 41 -12.18 28.79 0.16
CA TRP A 41 -13.13 27.75 -0.09
C TRP A 41 -12.52 26.72 -1.03
N GLU A 42 -12.81 25.46 -0.81
CA GLU A 42 -12.39 24.36 -1.68
C GLU A 42 -13.61 23.64 -2.22
N LEU A 43 -13.61 23.39 -3.52
CA LEU A 43 -14.61 22.55 -4.17
C LEU A 43 -14.01 21.16 -4.40
N HIS A 44 -14.55 20.19 -3.72
CA HIS A 44 -14.24 18.78 -3.94
C HIS A 44 -15.24 18.24 -4.95
N VAL A 45 -14.74 17.68 -6.04
CA VAL A 45 -15.53 17.04 -7.09
C VAL A 45 -15.12 15.58 -7.16
N THR A 46 -16.07 14.68 -6.93
CA THR A 46 -15.84 13.26 -7.24
C THR A 46 -15.92 13.09 -8.75
N VAL A 47 -14.88 12.51 -9.34
CA VAL A 47 -14.83 12.19 -10.76
C VAL A 47 -14.89 10.69 -10.92
N GLU A 48 -15.80 10.22 -11.74
CA GLU A 48 -16.01 8.81 -12.03
C GLU A 48 -15.69 8.59 -13.51
N TYR A 49 -14.85 7.61 -13.78
CA TYR A 49 -14.58 7.17 -15.16
C TYR A 49 -14.35 5.65 -15.18
N THR A 50 -14.77 5.08 -16.29
CA THR A 50 -14.60 3.66 -16.54
C THR A 50 -13.18 3.41 -17.02
N VAL A 51 -12.43 2.61 -16.28
CA VAL A 51 -11.12 2.12 -16.69
C VAL A 51 -11.32 0.72 -17.27
N GLU A 52 -10.83 0.49 -18.49
CA GLU A 52 -10.78 -0.86 -19.03
C GLU A 52 -9.86 -1.72 -18.16
N GLU A 53 -10.36 -2.85 -17.71
CA GLU A 53 -9.55 -3.79 -16.95
C GLU A 53 -8.39 -4.31 -17.82
N PRO A 54 -7.17 -4.36 -17.30
CA PRO A 54 -6.05 -4.95 -18.01
C PRO A 54 -6.35 -6.42 -18.29
N THR A 55 -6.11 -6.85 -19.54
CA THR A 55 -6.26 -8.25 -19.92
C THR A 55 -5.05 -9.04 -19.45
N GLU A 56 -5.28 -10.26 -18.98
CA GLU A 56 -4.20 -11.18 -18.63
C GLU A 56 -3.36 -11.50 -19.86
N SER A 57 -2.04 -11.52 -19.70
CA SER A 57 -1.08 -11.89 -20.73
C SER A 57 -0.14 -12.99 -20.24
N ASP A 58 0.38 -13.79 -21.17
CA ASP A 58 1.31 -14.89 -20.85
C ASP A 58 2.71 -14.39 -20.43
N ASP A 59 3.01 -13.10 -20.60
CA ASP A 59 4.36 -12.52 -20.34
C ASP A 59 4.35 -11.48 -19.21
N GLU A 60 3.41 -11.62 -18.25
CA GLU A 60 3.27 -10.73 -17.11
C GLU A 60 4.52 -10.67 -16.23
N THR A 61 4.83 -9.47 -15.75
CA THR A 61 5.88 -9.24 -14.76
C THR A 61 5.26 -9.02 -13.39
N TYR A 62 5.38 -10.00 -12.50
CA TYR A 62 4.88 -9.91 -11.13
C TYR A 62 5.82 -9.09 -10.26
N ILE A 63 5.27 -8.09 -9.56
CA ILE A 63 6.02 -7.15 -8.73
C ILE A 63 5.46 -7.21 -7.32
N GLY A 64 6.18 -7.86 -6.41
CA GLY A 64 5.77 -7.93 -5.01
C GLY A 64 6.21 -6.69 -4.24
N PHE A 65 5.31 -6.19 -3.40
CA PHE A 65 5.61 -5.13 -2.46
C PHE A 65 5.42 -5.60 -1.02
N ASP A 66 6.52 -5.59 -0.28
CA ASP A 66 6.52 -5.73 1.18
C ASP A 66 6.39 -4.34 1.81
N VAL A 67 5.42 -4.19 2.72
CA VAL A 67 5.14 -2.93 3.42
C VAL A 67 5.54 -3.08 4.88
N GLY A 68 6.49 -2.25 5.31
CA GLY A 68 7.09 -2.38 6.63
C GLY A 68 7.36 -1.05 7.34
N GLU A 69 7.90 -1.15 8.55
CA GLU A 69 8.25 0.02 9.35
C GLU A 69 9.66 0.54 9.03
N SER A 70 10.60 -0.34 8.78
CA SER A 70 12.00 -0.01 8.48
C SER A 70 12.13 0.53 7.07
N ALA A 71 11.73 -0.26 6.10
CA ALA A 71 11.38 0.18 4.76
C ALA A 71 9.88 0.36 4.70
N LEU A 72 9.42 1.53 4.26
CA LEU A 72 7.99 1.79 4.11
C LEU A 72 7.39 0.94 3.00
N ILE A 73 8.14 0.79 1.92
CA ILE A 73 7.86 -0.13 0.81
C ILE A 73 9.19 -0.73 0.35
N THR A 74 9.22 -2.03 0.16
CA THR A 74 10.25 -2.71 -0.61
C THR A 74 9.58 -3.41 -1.78
N GLY A 75 9.98 -3.05 -3.01
CA GLY A 75 9.47 -3.63 -4.23
C GLY A 75 10.50 -4.54 -4.90
N CYS A 76 10.04 -5.65 -5.45
CA CYS A 76 10.89 -6.53 -6.24
C CYS A 76 10.11 -7.16 -7.38
N ALA A 77 10.59 -6.98 -8.62
CA ALA A 77 10.05 -7.69 -9.76
C ALA A 77 10.67 -9.09 -9.87
N LEU A 78 9.85 -10.08 -10.21
CA LEU A 78 10.31 -11.42 -10.53
C LEU A 78 10.21 -11.68 -12.04
N LYS A 79 11.32 -12.06 -12.61
CA LYS A 79 11.34 -12.60 -13.97
C LYS A 79 12.03 -13.96 -13.94
N ARG A 80 11.29 -15.03 -14.29
CA ARG A 80 11.78 -16.43 -14.24
C ARG A 80 12.40 -16.76 -12.87
N ASP A 81 11.66 -16.42 -11.80
CA ASP A 81 12.05 -16.65 -10.40
C ASP A 81 13.34 -15.94 -9.92
N VAL A 82 13.86 -15.00 -10.69
CA VAL A 82 15.03 -14.22 -10.30
C VAL A 82 14.60 -12.80 -9.91
N PRO A 83 14.91 -12.34 -8.68
CA PRO A 83 14.69 -10.96 -8.25
C PRO A 83 15.40 -9.97 -9.17
N ARG A 84 14.67 -8.94 -9.61
CA ARG A 84 15.16 -7.92 -10.52
C ARG A 84 14.89 -6.53 -9.98
N LYS A 85 15.84 -5.63 -10.20
CA LYS A 85 15.74 -4.19 -9.93
C LYS A 85 15.02 -3.88 -8.61
N PRO A 86 15.48 -4.35 -7.44
CA PRO A 86 14.77 -4.07 -6.19
C PRO A 86 14.70 -2.56 -5.95
N MET A 87 13.57 -2.10 -5.41
CA MET A 87 13.38 -0.73 -4.92
C MET A 87 13.18 -0.73 -3.41
N LEU A 88 13.51 0.38 -2.76
CA LEU A 88 13.31 0.56 -1.33
C LEU A 88 12.96 2.01 -1.02
N VAL A 89 11.84 2.21 -0.36
CA VAL A 89 11.42 3.50 0.19
C VAL A 89 11.61 3.46 1.70
N SER A 90 12.45 4.34 2.23
CA SER A 90 12.76 4.36 3.66
C SER A 90 11.57 4.79 4.52
N GLY A 91 11.29 4.04 5.60
CA GLY A 91 10.30 4.38 6.62
C GLY A 91 10.79 5.35 7.71
N SER A 92 12.06 5.79 7.65
CA SER A 92 12.69 6.57 8.74
C SER A 92 11.95 7.88 9.03
N ARG A 93 11.50 8.61 8.00
CA ARG A 93 10.78 9.87 8.17
C ARG A 93 9.39 9.66 8.79
N ALA A 94 8.67 8.64 8.38
CA ALA A 94 7.37 8.30 8.97
C ALA A 94 7.50 7.90 10.44
N ARG A 95 8.55 7.13 10.79
CA ARG A 95 8.84 6.78 12.19
C ARG A 95 9.18 8.02 13.02
N GLN A 96 10.01 8.91 12.49
CA GLN A 96 10.38 10.15 13.16
C GLN A 96 9.13 11.02 13.44
N LEU A 97 8.29 11.26 12.43
CA LEU A 97 7.06 12.04 12.57
C LEU A 97 6.12 11.43 13.61
N ARG A 98 5.94 10.12 13.63
CA ARG A 98 5.12 9.44 14.65
C ARG A 98 5.66 9.64 16.05
N LYS A 99 6.97 9.54 16.24
CA LYS A 99 7.62 9.78 17.53
C LYS A 99 7.47 11.24 17.98
N GLU A 100 7.64 12.18 17.06
CA GLU A 100 7.44 13.61 17.33
C GLU A 100 5.99 13.93 17.69
N MET A 101 5.02 13.38 16.93
CA MET A 101 3.59 13.50 17.21
C MET A 101 3.26 13.01 18.61
N HIS A 102 3.65 11.77 18.94
CA HIS A 102 3.39 11.19 20.25
C HIS A 102 3.96 12.06 21.39
N THR A 103 5.21 12.51 21.24
CA THR A 103 5.88 13.33 22.25
C THR A 103 5.20 14.71 22.39
N THR A 104 4.82 15.32 21.27
CA THR A 104 4.18 16.64 21.27
C THR A 104 2.79 16.59 21.86
N LEU A 105 1.96 15.64 21.44
CA LEU A 105 0.60 15.48 21.95
C LEU A 105 0.60 15.15 23.45
N LYS A 106 1.48 14.27 23.90
CA LYS A 106 1.65 13.95 25.33
C LYS A 106 1.98 15.19 26.15
N ARG A 107 2.94 16.02 25.68
CA ARG A 107 3.32 17.29 26.38
C ARG A 107 2.18 18.32 26.42
N LEU A 108 1.36 18.39 25.36
CA LEU A 108 0.20 19.26 25.35
C LEU A 108 -0.87 18.81 26.35
N GLN A 109 -1.12 17.50 26.42
CA GLN A 109 -2.05 16.90 27.38
C GLN A 109 -1.58 17.09 28.83
N GLU A 110 -0.30 16.87 29.13
CA GLU A 110 0.29 17.07 30.46
C GLU A 110 0.24 18.53 30.94
N ARG A 111 0.07 19.49 30.02
CA ARG A 111 -0.03 20.93 30.30
C ARG A 111 -1.46 21.46 30.24
N ASP A 112 -2.45 20.57 30.18
CA ASP A 112 -3.87 20.91 30.04
C ASP A 112 -4.10 21.94 28.91
N ALA A 113 -3.38 21.77 27.78
CA ALA A 113 -3.54 22.65 26.63
C ALA A 113 -4.97 22.54 26.08
N ALA A 114 -5.50 23.66 25.57
CA ALA A 114 -6.82 23.69 24.97
C ALA A 114 -6.93 22.66 23.82
N GLU A 115 -8.08 21.98 23.73
CA GLU A 115 -8.34 20.88 22.81
C GLU A 115 -8.04 21.24 21.35
N TRP A 116 -8.45 22.45 20.91
CA TRP A 116 -8.17 22.91 19.54
C TRP A 116 -6.66 22.96 19.19
N ARG A 117 -5.77 23.14 20.19
CA ARG A 117 -4.31 23.09 19.97
C ARG A 117 -3.81 21.67 19.80
N ILE A 118 -4.41 20.73 20.51
CA ILE A 118 -4.09 19.31 20.39
C ILE A 118 -4.52 18.84 19.01
N ASP A 119 -5.74 19.19 18.59
CA ASP A 119 -6.29 18.85 17.28
C ASP A 119 -5.47 19.45 16.13
N GLU A 120 -5.12 20.77 16.22
CA GLU A 120 -4.27 21.42 15.21
C GLU A 120 -2.93 20.71 15.03
N ARG A 121 -2.31 20.25 16.12
CA ARG A 121 -1.05 19.52 16.06
C ARG A 121 -1.22 18.09 15.54
N PHE A 122 -2.29 17.44 15.94
CA PHE A 122 -2.63 16.12 15.42
C PHE A 122 -2.82 16.17 13.90
N ASP A 123 -3.63 17.09 13.41
CA ASP A 123 -3.90 17.27 11.98
C ASP A 123 -2.62 17.59 11.20
N HIS A 124 -1.75 18.44 11.75
CA HIS A 124 -0.45 18.73 11.14
C HIS A 124 0.39 17.47 10.92
N TYR A 125 0.50 16.60 11.92
CA TYR A 125 1.25 15.36 11.80
C TYR A 125 0.55 14.35 10.90
N GLN A 126 -0.77 14.27 10.95
CA GLN A 126 -1.56 13.40 10.07
C GLN A 126 -1.40 13.80 8.59
N ASN A 127 -1.43 15.07 8.29
CA ASN A 127 -1.22 15.58 6.93
C ASN A 127 0.20 15.24 6.43
N ALA A 128 1.22 15.42 7.26
CA ALA A 128 2.59 15.06 6.91
C ALA A 128 2.78 13.53 6.69
N LEU A 129 2.12 12.69 7.49
CA LEU A 129 2.13 11.23 7.30
C LEU A 129 1.35 10.83 6.04
N THR A 130 0.26 11.52 5.75
CA THR A 130 -0.51 11.34 4.52
C THR A 130 0.34 11.63 3.29
N ASP A 131 1.06 12.76 3.29
CA ASP A 131 1.96 13.14 2.19
C ASP A 131 3.03 12.06 1.93
N ILE A 132 3.63 11.50 2.99
CA ILE A 132 4.58 10.38 2.85
C ILE A 132 3.91 9.16 2.18
N VAL A 133 2.69 8.80 2.56
CA VAL A 133 1.93 7.70 1.97
C VAL A 133 1.65 7.97 0.49
N GLU A 134 1.23 9.19 0.16
CA GLU A 134 0.95 9.59 -1.23
C GLU A 134 2.20 9.52 -2.12
N GLN A 135 3.34 10.00 -1.61
CA GLN A 135 4.62 9.93 -2.32
C GLN A 135 5.11 8.48 -2.48
N ALA A 136 5.03 7.68 -1.43
CA ALA A 136 5.47 6.28 -1.46
C ALA A 136 4.60 5.42 -2.40
N SER A 137 3.29 5.59 -2.37
CA SER A 137 2.38 4.88 -3.28
C SER A 137 2.60 5.27 -4.74
N ARG A 138 2.88 6.55 -5.02
CA ARG A 138 3.25 7.02 -6.37
C ARG A 138 4.54 6.34 -6.84
N GLN A 139 5.60 6.34 -6.01
CA GLN A 139 6.86 5.69 -6.34
C GLN A 139 6.69 4.19 -6.63
N ALA A 140 5.81 3.49 -5.91
CA ALA A 140 5.53 2.09 -6.14
C ALA A 140 4.92 1.86 -7.54
N VAL A 141 3.94 2.67 -7.94
CA VAL A 141 3.29 2.54 -9.25
C VAL A 141 4.23 2.98 -10.38
N GLU A 142 4.97 4.08 -10.22
CA GLU A 142 5.99 4.52 -11.18
C GLU A 142 7.10 3.47 -11.36
N TYR A 143 7.45 2.75 -10.29
CA TYR A 143 8.37 1.62 -10.39
C TYR A 143 7.77 0.46 -11.18
N ALA A 144 6.50 0.13 -10.94
CA ALA A 144 5.81 -0.93 -11.67
C ALA A 144 5.70 -0.61 -13.18
N GLN A 145 5.45 0.64 -13.54
CA GLN A 145 5.39 1.10 -14.94
C GLN A 145 6.70 0.95 -15.73
N GLN A 146 7.83 0.63 -15.07
CA GLN A 146 9.11 0.39 -15.76
C GLN A 146 9.21 -1.02 -16.35
N PHE A 147 8.22 -1.87 -16.12
CA PHE A 147 8.19 -3.25 -16.57
C PHE A 147 7.10 -3.45 -17.61
N ASP A 148 7.30 -4.44 -18.46
CA ASP A 148 6.30 -4.85 -19.44
C ASP A 148 5.22 -5.66 -18.73
N ASP A 149 3.95 -5.41 -19.05
CA ASP A 149 2.76 -6.04 -18.49
C ASP A 149 2.85 -6.26 -16.97
N PRO A 150 2.99 -5.19 -16.17
CA PRO A 150 3.21 -5.30 -14.74
C PRO A 150 1.95 -5.74 -14.00
N VAL A 151 2.12 -6.63 -13.02
CA VAL A 151 1.11 -6.99 -12.03
C VAL A 151 1.66 -6.68 -10.64
N ILE A 152 0.99 -5.80 -9.91
CA ILE A 152 1.36 -5.47 -8.53
C ILE A 152 0.79 -6.52 -7.60
N VAL A 153 1.64 -7.05 -6.72
CA VAL A 153 1.26 -8.06 -5.73
C VAL A 153 1.48 -7.51 -4.33
N LEU A 154 0.43 -7.55 -3.53
CA LEU A 154 0.40 -7.08 -2.14
C LEU A 154 0.03 -8.23 -1.19
N GLU A 155 0.44 -8.13 0.07
CA GLU A 155 -0.03 -9.04 1.10
C GLU A 155 -1.46 -8.69 1.54
N ASP A 156 -2.31 -9.70 1.74
CA ASP A 156 -3.60 -9.51 2.42
C ASP A 156 -3.38 -9.30 3.92
N LEU A 157 -3.49 -8.05 4.35
CA LEU A 157 -3.35 -7.63 5.74
C LEU A 157 -4.69 -7.59 6.50
N SER A 158 -5.77 -8.12 5.95
CA SER A 158 -7.12 -8.10 6.57
C SER A 158 -7.13 -8.77 7.95
N TYR A 159 -6.38 -9.86 8.12
CA TYR A 159 -6.27 -10.58 9.39
C TYR A 159 -5.54 -9.80 10.49
N ILE A 160 -4.65 -8.87 10.15
CA ILE A 160 -3.96 -8.03 11.14
C ILE A 160 -4.94 -7.09 11.86
N ARG A 161 -6.05 -6.74 11.20
CA ARG A 161 -7.11 -5.88 11.78
C ARG A 161 -7.91 -6.59 12.85
N GLU A 162 -8.09 -7.91 12.75
CA GLU A 162 -8.90 -8.72 13.67
C GLU A 162 -8.12 -9.17 14.92
N SER A 163 -6.78 -9.30 14.83
CA SER A 163 -5.93 -9.83 15.91
C SER A 163 -5.38 -8.76 16.87
N LEU A 164 -5.83 -7.52 16.78
CA LEU A 164 -5.32 -6.41 17.61
C LEU A 164 -5.91 -6.46 19.02
N ASP A 165 -5.29 -7.21 19.91
CA ASP A 165 -5.63 -7.29 21.31
C ASP A 165 -5.20 -6.04 22.12
N TYR A 166 -6.01 -5.64 23.09
CA TYR A 166 -6.23 -4.31 23.65
C TYR A 166 -5.11 -3.64 24.50
N GLY A 167 -3.88 -4.12 24.53
CA GLY A 167 -2.87 -3.70 25.53
C GLY A 167 -1.89 -2.57 25.16
N LYS A 168 -1.69 -2.24 23.88
CA LYS A 168 -0.81 -1.14 23.39
C LYS A 168 -1.48 -0.37 22.26
N TRP A 169 -2.66 0.04 22.51
CA TRP A 169 -3.72 0.45 21.58
C TRP A 169 -3.34 1.54 20.58
N MET A 170 -2.69 2.62 21.01
CA MET A 170 -2.43 3.77 20.16
C MET A 170 -1.34 3.52 19.11
N ASN A 171 -0.24 2.86 19.49
CA ASN A 171 0.87 2.62 18.58
C ASN A 171 0.52 1.60 17.49
N ARG A 172 -0.18 0.51 17.83
CA ARG A 172 -0.59 -0.51 16.86
C ARG A 172 -1.62 0.03 15.87
N ARG A 173 -2.61 0.80 16.33
CA ARG A 173 -3.65 1.39 15.48
C ARG A 173 -3.08 2.38 14.45
N LEU A 174 -2.07 3.18 14.84
CA LEU A 174 -1.38 4.09 13.92
C LEU A 174 -0.50 3.34 12.90
N HIS A 175 0.07 2.19 13.27
CA HIS A 175 0.86 1.36 12.37
C HIS A 175 -0.01 0.63 11.34
N SER A 176 -1.01 -0.12 11.80
CA SER A 176 -1.90 -0.88 10.91
C SER A 176 -2.71 0.02 9.97
N TRP A 177 -3.12 1.21 10.45
CA TRP A 177 -3.81 2.18 9.64
C TRP A 177 -2.93 2.73 8.49
N ALA A 178 -1.66 3.05 8.78
CA ALA A 178 -0.75 3.57 7.76
C ALA A 178 -0.46 2.56 6.65
N PHE A 179 -0.28 1.28 7.01
CA PHE A 179 -0.02 0.21 6.02
C PHE A 179 -1.25 -0.09 5.17
N ALA A 180 -2.43 -0.21 5.79
CA ALA A 180 -3.66 -0.42 5.06
C ALA A 180 -3.99 0.76 4.12
N ARG A 181 -3.72 2.00 4.59
CA ARG A 181 -3.88 3.19 3.75
C ARG A 181 -2.89 3.20 2.59
N LEU A 182 -1.63 2.82 2.85
CA LEU A 182 -0.60 2.76 1.82
C LEU A 182 -0.97 1.75 0.73
N GLN A 183 -1.41 0.54 1.10
CA GLN A 183 -1.89 -0.45 0.14
C GLN A 183 -3.09 0.06 -0.66
N GLY A 184 -4.09 0.65 -0.01
CA GLY A 184 -5.23 1.24 -0.71
C GLY A 184 -4.82 2.36 -1.68
N ARG A 185 -3.83 3.21 -1.30
CA ARG A 185 -3.34 4.25 -2.22
C ARG A 185 -2.48 3.70 -3.36
N ILE A 186 -1.81 2.56 -3.18
CA ILE A 186 -1.15 1.84 -4.28
C ILE A 186 -2.22 1.29 -5.23
N GLU A 187 -3.27 0.64 -4.70
CA GLU A 187 -4.38 0.09 -5.48
C GLU A 187 -5.09 1.17 -6.30
N ASP A 188 -5.44 2.30 -5.68
CA ASP A 188 -6.07 3.44 -6.38
C ASP A 188 -5.23 3.90 -7.57
N LYS A 189 -3.93 4.16 -7.34
CA LYS A 189 -3.01 4.66 -8.38
C LYS A 189 -2.66 3.59 -9.42
N ALA A 190 -2.63 2.32 -9.04
CA ALA A 190 -2.44 1.21 -9.98
C ALA A 190 -3.63 1.11 -10.93
N THR A 191 -4.85 1.25 -10.40
CA THR A 191 -6.09 1.29 -11.21
C THR A 191 -6.06 2.44 -12.20
N GLU A 192 -5.67 3.65 -11.78
CA GLU A 192 -5.47 4.80 -12.67
C GLU A 192 -4.45 4.52 -13.78
N ALA A 193 -3.38 3.80 -13.44
CA ALA A 193 -2.31 3.41 -14.35
C ALA A 193 -2.65 2.17 -15.20
N ARG A 194 -3.82 1.58 -15.04
CA ARG A 194 -4.27 0.32 -15.67
C ARG A 194 -3.35 -0.87 -15.35
N ILE A 195 -2.86 -0.91 -14.12
CA ILE A 195 -2.03 -2.00 -13.59
C ILE A 195 -2.90 -2.86 -12.68
N ARG A 196 -2.93 -4.16 -12.94
CA ARG A 196 -3.64 -5.13 -12.10
C ARG A 196 -2.98 -5.25 -10.73
N VAL A 197 -3.79 -5.35 -9.67
CA VAL A 197 -3.34 -5.58 -8.31
C VAL A 197 -3.90 -6.91 -7.80
N GLU A 198 -3.02 -7.74 -7.28
CA GLU A 198 -3.37 -9.02 -6.66
C GLU A 198 -2.98 -9.03 -5.18
N TYR A 199 -3.78 -9.73 -4.37
CA TYR A 199 -3.53 -9.89 -2.95
C TYR A 199 -3.21 -11.35 -2.65
N VAL A 200 -2.11 -11.58 -1.91
CA VAL A 200 -1.65 -12.92 -1.54
C VAL A 200 -1.60 -13.09 -0.03
N ASN A 201 -1.69 -14.33 0.43
CA ASN A 201 -1.59 -14.64 1.86
C ASN A 201 -0.21 -14.26 2.40
N ALA A 202 -0.18 -13.49 3.49
CA ALA A 202 1.04 -13.00 4.15
C ALA A 202 1.83 -14.08 4.92
N ALA A 203 1.26 -15.27 5.14
CA ALA A 203 1.90 -16.29 5.97
C ALA A 203 3.26 -16.72 5.39
N TYR A 204 4.32 -16.62 6.21
CA TYR A 204 5.69 -17.05 5.91
C TYR A 204 6.41 -16.33 4.74
N THR A 205 5.89 -15.26 4.15
CA THR A 205 6.56 -14.49 3.09
C THR A 205 7.94 -14.00 3.53
N SER A 206 8.07 -13.56 4.77
CA SER A 206 9.33 -13.09 5.36
C SER A 206 10.27 -14.18 5.86
N GLN A 207 9.78 -15.43 5.98
CA GLN A 207 10.54 -16.55 6.54
C GLN A 207 10.97 -17.57 5.50
N THR A 208 10.47 -17.48 4.28
CA THR A 208 10.78 -18.39 3.19
C THR A 208 11.91 -17.83 2.33
N CYS A 209 12.83 -18.67 1.89
CA CYS A 209 13.88 -18.27 0.94
C CYS A 209 13.29 -18.11 -0.46
N HIS A 210 13.49 -16.94 -1.08
CA HIS A 210 12.99 -16.68 -2.44
C HIS A 210 13.57 -17.61 -3.51
N ALA A 211 14.71 -18.23 -3.26
CA ALA A 211 15.40 -19.08 -4.23
C ALA A 211 15.00 -20.56 -4.13
N CYS A 212 15.01 -21.14 -2.92
CA CYS A 212 14.75 -22.56 -2.73
C CYS A 212 13.38 -22.85 -2.10
N ASN A 213 12.64 -21.80 -1.71
CA ASN A 213 11.28 -21.88 -1.17
C ASN A 213 11.13 -22.64 0.15
N ARG A 214 12.23 -22.86 0.86
CA ARG A 214 12.28 -23.48 2.19
C ARG A 214 12.47 -22.44 3.27
N LEU A 215 12.13 -22.80 4.51
CA LEU A 215 12.26 -21.89 5.64
C LEU A 215 13.71 -21.54 5.90
N GLY A 216 13.95 -20.27 6.16
CA GLY A 216 15.17 -19.69 6.64
C GLY A 216 14.94 -18.91 7.93
N HIS A 217 15.88 -18.13 8.35
CA HIS A 217 15.79 -17.32 9.56
C HIS A 217 16.41 -15.92 9.36
N ARG A 218 16.14 -15.03 10.28
CA ARG A 218 16.73 -13.69 10.32
C ARG A 218 17.68 -13.66 11.54
N ASP A 219 18.96 -13.44 11.29
CA ASP A 219 19.94 -13.20 12.36
C ASP A 219 19.87 -11.73 12.80
N GLU A 220 19.66 -10.83 11.84
CA GLU A 220 19.43 -9.41 12.04
C GLU A 220 18.16 -8.97 11.32
N GLN A 221 17.62 -7.80 11.69
CA GLN A 221 16.39 -7.28 11.09
C GLN A 221 16.45 -7.15 9.56
N ALA A 222 17.62 -6.81 9.03
CA ALA A 222 17.82 -6.58 7.59
C ALA A 222 18.39 -7.81 6.85
N GLU A 223 18.83 -8.85 7.55
CA GLU A 223 19.50 -10.00 6.95
C GLU A 223 18.65 -11.27 7.06
N PHE A 224 18.36 -11.87 5.93
CA PHE A 224 17.78 -13.20 5.81
C PHE A 224 18.86 -14.23 5.53
N VAL A 225 18.85 -15.34 6.24
CA VAL A 225 19.80 -16.45 6.09
C VAL A 225 19.05 -17.71 5.65
N CYS A 226 19.52 -18.32 4.56
CA CYS A 226 19.06 -19.63 4.12
C CYS A 226 20.03 -20.72 4.64
N PRO A 227 19.59 -21.65 5.50
CA PRO A 227 20.45 -22.64 6.10
C PRO A 227 20.68 -23.88 5.22
N HIS A 228 20.21 -23.88 3.98
CA HIS A 228 20.22 -25.05 3.11
C HIS A 228 21.43 -25.05 2.19
N ASP A 229 22.33 -26.03 2.33
CA ASP A 229 23.61 -26.14 1.62
C ASP A 229 23.46 -26.28 0.09
N ASP A 230 22.35 -26.80 -0.39
CA ASP A 230 22.03 -26.95 -1.80
C ASP A 230 21.39 -25.69 -2.41
N CYS A 231 21.18 -24.64 -1.62
CA CYS A 231 20.68 -23.36 -2.09
C CYS A 231 21.83 -22.41 -2.44
N HIS A 232 21.71 -21.74 -3.60
CA HIS A 232 22.72 -20.74 -4.01
C HIS A 232 22.65 -19.43 -3.18
N VAL A 233 21.61 -19.23 -2.40
CA VAL A 233 21.44 -18.09 -1.50
C VAL A 233 21.83 -18.53 -0.09
N THR A 234 22.89 -17.94 0.45
CA THR A 234 23.29 -18.12 1.84
C THR A 234 22.75 -16.97 2.70
N LYS A 235 22.96 -15.74 2.25
CA LYS A 235 22.51 -14.50 2.90
C LYS A 235 21.86 -13.58 1.88
N PHE A 236 20.81 -12.88 2.28
CA PHE A 236 20.10 -11.94 1.41
C PHE A 236 19.47 -10.81 2.23
N GLN A 237 19.15 -9.70 1.59
CA GLN A 237 18.41 -8.62 2.24
C GLN A 237 16.97 -9.06 2.52
N ALA A 238 16.53 -8.99 3.78
CA ALA A 238 15.31 -9.63 4.28
C ALA A 238 14.03 -9.08 3.63
N ASP A 239 13.94 -7.75 3.44
CA ASP A 239 12.74 -7.14 2.88
C ASP A 239 12.64 -7.39 1.36
N ILE A 240 13.79 -7.46 0.64
CA ILE A 240 13.80 -7.85 -0.78
C ILE A 240 13.42 -9.33 -0.93
N ASN A 241 13.87 -10.20 -0.01
CA ASN A 241 13.46 -11.60 0.03
C ASN A 241 11.93 -11.72 0.22
N ALA A 242 11.36 -10.94 1.13
CA ALA A 242 9.92 -10.92 1.35
C ALA A 242 9.15 -10.42 0.10
N ALA A 243 9.57 -9.31 -0.49
CA ALA A 243 8.96 -8.78 -1.71
C ALA A 243 9.02 -9.78 -2.87
N ALA A 244 10.16 -10.49 -3.06
CA ALA A 244 10.28 -11.53 -4.07
C ALA A 244 9.34 -12.72 -3.82
N ASN A 245 9.14 -13.11 -2.55
CA ASN A 245 8.19 -14.17 -2.19
C ASN A 245 6.74 -13.75 -2.43
N ILE A 246 6.41 -12.47 -2.15
CA ILE A 246 5.08 -11.91 -2.43
C ILE A 246 4.79 -11.99 -3.94
N ALA A 247 5.72 -11.51 -4.78
CA ALA A 247 5.57 -11.60 -6.23
C ALA A 247 5.37 -13.03 -6.73
N ARG A 248 6.15 -13.98 -6.18
CA ARG A 248 6.09 -15.39 -6.59
C ARG A 248 4.74 -16.04 -6.32
N ARG A 249 4.04 -15.61 -5.28
CA ARG A 249 2.75 -16.21 -4.88
C ARG A 249 1.59 -15.88 -5.81
N ALA A 250 1.67 -14.80 -6.55
CA ALA A 250 0.67 -14.42 -7.54
C ALA A 250 0.86 -15.14 -8.88
N ASN A 251 2.09 -15.61 -9.19
CA ASN A 251 2.33 -16.36 -10.42
C ASN A 251 1.50 -17.64 -10.43
N PRO A 252 0.65 -17.90 -11.45
CA PRO A 252 -0.16 -19.11 -11.56
C PRO A 252 0.64 -20.42 -11.46
N TRP A 253 1.91 -20.39 -11.83
CA TRP A 253 2.85 -21.50 -11.64
C TRP A 253 3.46 -21.54 -10.24
N GLY A 254 3.27 -20.48 -9.45
CA GLY A 254 3.71 -20.38 -8.05
C GLY A 254 2.87 -21.16 -7.06
N GLU A 255 1.69 -21.68 -7.45
CA GLU A 255 0.91 -22.65 -6.65
C GLU A 255 1.69 -23.94 -6.36
N SER A 256 2.71 -24.22 -7.13
CA SER A 256 3.62 -25.34 -6.86
C SER A 256 4.51 -25.10 -5.64
N VAL A 257 4.47 -23.93 -5.05
CA VAL A 257 5.00 -23.67 -3.71
C VAL A 257 4.05 -24.29 -2.66
N ARG A 258 3.87 -25.60 -2.76
CA ARG A 258 3.40 -26.37 -1.63
C ARG A 258 4.49 -26.28 -0.57
N TRP A 259 4.22 -25.54 0.48
CA TRP A 259 4.95 -25.72 1.71
C TRP A 259 4.69 -27.16 2.14
N GLU A 260 5.63 -28.06 1.85
CA GLU A 260 5.68 -29.36 2.50
C GLU A 260 6.48 -29.13 3.75
N PRO A 261 5.85 -29.20 4.95
CA PRO A 261 6.60 -29.20 6.20
C PRO A 261 7.61 -30.35 6.08
N GLY A 262 8.87 -30.03 6.26
CA GLY A 262 9.88 -31.07 6.39
C GLY A 262 9.36 -32.09 7.41
N ARG A 263 9.48 -33.36 7.13
CA ARG A 263 8.85 -34.48 7.86
C ARG A 263 9.08 -34.52 9.38
N ASN A 264 9.85 -33.55 9.91
CA ASN A 264 10.26 -33.47 11.31
C ASN A 264 9.77 -32.24 12.09
N ASP A 265 9.13 -31.26 11.45
CA ASP A 265 8.63 -30.07 12.13
C ASP A 265 7.10 -29.99 12.03
N SER A 266 6.43 -30.80 12.81
CA SER A 266 5.01 -30.61 13.08
C SER A 266 4.86 -29.53 14.15
N PRO A 267 4.32 -28.35 13.86
CA PRO A 267 3.70 -27.54 14.87
C PRO A 267 2.46 -28.31 15.34
N GLN A 268 2.44 -28.71 16.59
CA GLN A 268 1.23 -29.17 17.23
C GLN A 268 0.31 -27.97 17.40
N ASP A 269 -0.46 -27.65 16.37
CA ASP A 269 -1.72 -26.94 16.51
C ASP A 269 -2.58 -27.18 15.27
N GLY A 270 -3.67 -27.91 15.54
CA GLY A 270 -4.63 -28.27 14.53
C GLY A 270 -5.48 -27.08 14.10
N SER A 271 -5.23 -26.57 12.94
CA SER A 271 -6.26 -26.01 12.08
C SER A 271 -5.76 -26.07 10.64
N GLY A 272 -6.11 -27.17 9.98
CA GLY A 272 -6.06 -27.23 8.52
C GLY A 272 -6.95 -26.10 7.99
N ARG A 273 -6.33 -25.08 7.44
CA ARG A 273 -7.02 -24.10 6.59
C ARG A 273 -6.31 -24.14 5.26
N ASP A 274 -7.09 -24.46 4.25
CA ASP A 274 -6.73 -24.42 2.87
C ASP A 274 -6.09 -23.06 2.53
N THR A 275 -4.91 -23.10 1.93
CA THR A 275 -4.27 -21.92 1.32
C THR A 275 -5.04 -21.59 0.05
N ALA A 276 -6.23 -21.01 0.20
CA ALA A 276 -6.93 -20.44 -0.92
C ALA A 276 -6.30 -19.08 -1.23
N THR A 277 -5.86 -18.91 -2.46
CA THR A 277 -5.65 -17.58 -3.05
C THR A 277 -6.97 -16.84 -2.90
N VAL A 278 -6.98 -15.79 -2.09
CA VAL A 278 -8.19 -14.96 -1.95
C VAL A 278 -8.23 -14.06 -3.17
N HIS A 279 -8.82 -14.56 -4.25
CA HIS A 279 -9.31 -13.67 -5.30
C HIS A 279 -10.40 -12.83 -4.65
N ARG A 280 -10.09 -11.60 -4.32
CA ARG A 280 -11.11 -10.61 -4.04
C ARG A 280 -11.78 -10.39 -5.38
N GLU A 281 -13.05 -10.73 -5.49
CA GLU A 281 -13.84 -10.32 -6.66
C GLU A 281 -13.56 -8.81 -6.86
N PRO A 282 -13.24 -8.40 -8.09
CA PRO A 282 -13.02 -6.99 -8.39
C PRO A 282 -14.25 -6.25 -7.86
N SER A 283 -14.03 -5.32 -6.94
CA SER A 283 -15.14 -4.52 -6.45
C SER A 283 -15.61 -3.71 -7.65
N GLU A 284 -16.83 -3.91 -8.10
CA GLU A 284 -17.51 -3.09 -9.11
C GLU A 284 -17.69 -1.63 -8.65
N LYS A 285 -16.72 -1.08 -7.96
CA LYS A 285 -16.74 0.31 -7.57
C LYS A 285 -16.03 1.10 -8.66
N PRO A 286 -16.72 2.05 -9.28
CA PRO A 286 -16.07 2.98 -10.20
C PRO A 286 -14.90 3.66 -9.48
N SER A 287 -13.79 3.84 -10.18
CA SER A 287 -12.65 4.58 -9.65
C SER A 287 -13.07 6.00 -9.33
N GLN A 288 -13.05 6.37 -8.07
CA GLN A 288 -13.45 7.69 -7.60
C GLN A 288 -12.22 8.53 -7.30
N MET A 289 -12.03 9.59 -8.03
CA MET A 289 -11.05 10.62 -7.77
C MET A 289 -11.68 11.87 -7.18
N THR A 290 -11.03 12.49 -6.22
CA THR A 290 -11.45 13.78 -5.69
C THR A 290 -10.62 14.90 -6.30
N LEU A 291 -11.24 15.75 -7.09
CA LEU A 291 -10.66 16.99 -7.58
C LEU A 291 -10.84 18.09 -6.55
N THR A 292 -9.78 18.83 -6.27
CA THR A 292 -9.83 19.98 -5.39
C THR A 292 -9.53 21.24 -6.19
N ALA A 293 -10.49 22.16 -6.23
CA ALA A 293 -10.32 23.48 -6.85
C ALA A 293 -10.44 24.57 -5.78
N TYR A 294 -9.65 25.60 -5.90
CA TYR A 294 -9.60 26.72 -4.97
C TYR A 294 -10.29 27.95 -5.57
N SER A 295 -11.07 28.67 -4.76
CA SER A 295 -11.55 30.00 -5.08
C SER A 295 -10.69 31.05 -4.35
N ASP A 296 -10.28 32.10 -5.05
CA ASP A 296 -9.65 33.28 -4.43
C ASP A 296 -10.63 34.08 -3.58
#